data_d5cfc61168fffebdbc34105e0f888234
#
_entry.id   d5cfc61168fffebdbc34105e0f888234
#
_cell.length_a   1.000
_cell.length_b   1.000
_cell.length_c   1.000
_cell.angle_alpha   90.00
_cell.angle_beta   90.00
_cell.angle_gamma   90.00
#
_symmetry.space_group_name_H-M   'P 1'
#
loop_
_entity.id
_entity.type
_entity.pdbx_description
1 polymer ?
#
loop_
_entity_poly.entity_id
_entity_poly.type
_entity_poly.pdbx_seq_one_letter_code
_entity_poly.pdbx_strand_id
1 'polypeptide(L)'
;MKCDKQTMLLYAVTDRAWTGEKSLYRQVEEALKGGITCLQLREKHLDRDLFLQEAVEICKLCKSYNVPFIVNDDVEIAIKSGADGVHVGQDDMSVGRVRRLVGENMIIGVSAHSVDEALTAAAGGADYLGVGAMFGSATKTDANVTSKDTLKEICRAVDLPVVAIGGINKSNILQLTGRGMDGVAMVSAIFAAEDIENECKILRSLSRQAVNGK
;
A
#
# COMPACT_ATOMS: atom_id res chain seq x y z
N MET A 1 11.01 -9.84 -7.10
CA MET A 1 11.63 -8.56 -6.61
C MET A 1 11.50 -8.62 -5.10
N LYS A 2 12.55 -8.31 -4.32
CA LYS A 2 12.40 -8.25 -2.86
C LYS A 2 11.83 -6.90 -2.46
N CYS A 3 10.92 -6.89 -1.49
CA CYS A 3 10.41 -5.68 -0.87
C CYS A 3 11.52 -5.03 -0.04
N ASP A 4 11.83 -3.77 -0.28
CA ASP A 4 12.78 -3.00 0.51
C ASP A 4 12.15 -1.69 1.01
N LYS A 5 12.87 -0.99 1.88
CA LYS A 5 12.38 0.26 2.48
C LYS A 5 12.15 1.37 1.43
N GLN A 6 12.91 1.40 0.35
CA GLN A 6 12.77 2.40 -0.71
C GLN A 6 11.52 2.14 -1.56
N THR A 7 11.20 0.86 -1.76
CA THR A 7 9.97 0.42 -2.42
C THR A 7 8.71 0.91 -1.69
N MET A 8 8.78 1.05 -0.37
CA MET A 8 7.63 1.45 0.46
C MET A 8 7.46 2.97 0.62
N LEU A 9 8.36 3.80 0.09
CA LEU A 9 8.42 5.24 0.39
C LEU A 9 7.12 6.00 0.09
N LEU A 10 6.56 5.86 -1.11
CA LEU A 10 5.27 6.43 -1.52
C LEU A 10 4.43 5.34 -2.19
N TYR A 11 3.52 4.78 -1.46
CA TYR A 11 2.70 3.67 -1.84
C TYR A 11 1.29 4.14 -2.23
N ALA A 12 0.92 4.00 -3.49
CA ALA A 12 -0.42 4.35 -3.97
C ALA A 12 -1.35 3.14 -3.85
N VAL A 13 -2.55 3.34 -3.29
CA VAL A 13 -3.61 2.32 -3.24
C VAL A 13 -4.81 2.85 -4.00
N THR A 14 -5.27 2.12 -5.02
CA THR A 14 -6.37 2.55 -5.88
C THR A 14 -7.71 2.48 -5.16
N ASP A 15 -8.64 3.34 -5.58
CA ASP A 15 -10.05 3.24 -5.23
C ASP A 15 -10.88 3.81 -6.38
N ARG A 16 -11.77 3.00 -6.92
CA ARG A 16 -12.63 3.34 -8.05
C ARG A 16 -13.56 4.53 -7.81
N ALA A 17 -13.85 4.87 -6.55
CA ALA A 17 -14.64 6.03 -6.20
C ALA A 17 -14.03 7.36 -6.71
N TRP A 18 -12.75 7.38 -7.06
CA TRP A 18 -12.02 8.58 -7.49
C TRP A 18 -11.72 8.62 -8.99
N THR A 19 -12.19 7.66 -9.80
CA THR A 19 -11.88 7.64 -11.25
C THR A 19 -12.49 8.82 -12.01
N GLY A 20 -13.68 9.29 -11.63
CA GLY A 20 -14.35 10.40 -12.34
C GLY A 20 -14.46 10.10 -13.84
N GLU A 21 -14.02 11.05 -14.67
CA GLU A 21 -13.97 10.91 -16.13
C GLU A 21 -12.71 10.20 -16.64
N LYS A 22 -11.66 10.10 -15.80
CA LYS A 22 -10.41 9.40 -16.15
C LYS A 22 -10.55 7.91 -15.87
N SER A 23 -10.07 7.05 -16.76
CA SER A 23 -9.94 5.63 -16.47
C SER A 23 -8.92 5.39 -15.35
N LEU A 24 -9.08 4.28 -14.59
CA LEU A 24 -8.12 3.89 -13.57
C LEU A 24 -6.71 3.74 -14.14
N TYR A 25 -6.58 3.18 -15.34
CA TYR A 25 -5.30 3.06 -16.05
C TYR A 25 -4.58 4.41 -16.21
N ARG A 26 -5.31 5.45 -16.65
CA ARG A 26 -4.73 6.80 -16.81
C ARG A 26 -4.32 7.42 -15.49
N GLN A 27 -5.12 7.26 -14.46
CA GLN A 27 -4.76 7.75 -13.12
C GLN A 27 -3.51 7.06 -12.57
N VAL A 28 -3.39 5.74 -12.76
CA VAL A 28 -2.21 4.97 -12.37
C VAL A 28 -0.98 5.42 -13.17
N GLU A 29 -1.12 5.65 -14.48
CA GLU A 29 -0.02 6.15 -15.31
C GLU A 29 0.47 7.54 -14.83
N GLU A 30 -0.43 8.46 -14.50
CA GLU A 30 -0.09 9.76 -13.93
C GLU A 30 0.63 9.61 -12.58
N ALA A 31 0.16 8.71 -11.70
CA ALA A 31 0.80 8.44 -10.43
C ALA A 31 2.22 7.86 -10.58
N LEU A 32 2.42 6.94 -11.54
CA LEU A 32 3.74 6.38 -11.88
C LEU A 32 4.70 7.46 -12.39
N LYS A 33 4.24 8.35 -13.27
CA LYS A 33 5.01 9.53 -13.75
C LYS A 33 5.36 10.47 -12.59
N GLY A 34 4.45 10.61 -11.62
CA GLY A 34 4.65 11.38 -10.39
C GLY A 34 5.63 10.73 -9.40
N GLY A 35 6.01 9.48 -9.64
CA GLY A 35 7.07 8.79 -8.91
C GLY A 35 6.60 8.07 -7.67
N ILE A 36 5.41 7.47 -7.67
CA ILE A 36 5.05 6.45 -6.67
C ILE A 36 6.08 5.32 -6.72
N THR A 37 6.30 4.67 -5.59
CA THR A 37 7.33 3.61 -5.45
C THR A 37 6.73 2.21 -5.31
N CYS A 38 5.43 2.12 -5.08
CA CYS A 38 4.65 0.88 -5.06
C CYS A 38 3.20 1.21 -5.44
N LEU A 39 2.52 0.30 -6.10
CA LEU A 39 1.09 0.40 -6.42
C LEU A 39 0.33 -0.81 -5.89
N GLN A 40 -0.80 -0.57 -5.24
CA GLN A 40 -1.77 -1.60 -4.89
C GLN A 40 -3.08 -1.39 -5.64
N LEU A 41 -3.52 -2.40 -6.38
CA LEU A 41 -4.85 -2.44 -6.98
C LEU A 41 -5.85 -2.99 -5.96
N ARG A 42 -6.78 -2.12 -5.56
CA ARG A 42 -7.86 -2.46 -4.62
C ARG A 42 -9.20 -2.35 -5.33
N GLU A 43 -9.86 -3.50 -5.51
CA GLU A 43 -11.19 -3.63 -6.07
C GLU A 43 -12.11 -4.39 -5.10
N LYS A 44 -13.31 -3.88 -4.87
CA LYS A 44 -14.26 -4.47 -3.91
C LYS A 44 -15.56 -4.95 -4.55
N HIS A 45 -15.88 -4.43 -5.74
CA HIS A 45 -17.21 -4.62 -6.34
C HIS A 45 -17.15 -4.99 -7.83
N LEU A 46 -15.93 -5.08 -8.40
CA LEU A 46 -15.76 -5.44 -9.80
C LEU A 46 -16.01 -6.94 -10.00
N ASP A 47 -16.61 -7.29 -11.14
CA ASP A 47 -16.67 -8.69 -11.57
C ASP A 47 -15.27 -9.31 -11.62
N ARG A 48 -15.16 -10.60 -11.29
CA ARG A 48 -13.86 -11.25 -11.12
C ARG A 48 -13.04 -11.33 -12.40
N ASP A 49 -13.69 -11.53 -13.54
CA ASP A 49 -12.99 -11.61 -14.83
C ASP A 49 -12.49 -10.22 -15.26
N LEU A 50 -13.30 -9.20 -15.03
CA LEU A 50 -12.92 -7.80 -15.25
C LEU A 50 -11.81 -7.37 -14.31
N PHE A 51 -11.83 -7.79 -13.04
CA PHE A 51 -10.76 -7.52 -12.09
C PHE A 51 -9.44 -8.17 -12.55
N LEU A 52 -9.47 -9.42 -13.02
CA LEU A 52 -8.28 -10.08 -13.56
C LEU A 52 -7.73 -9.35 -14.79
N GLN A 53 -8.61 -8.95 -15.72
CA GLN A 53 -8.21 -8.21 -16.91
C GLN A 53 -7.52 -6.89 -16.54
N GLU A 54 -8.14 -6.10 -15.67
CA GLU A 54 -7.58 -4.83 -15.19
C GLU A 54 -6.26 -5.04 -14.43
N ALA A 55 -6.17 -6.07 -13.59
CA ALA A 55 -4.94 -6.41 -12.87
C ALA A 55 -3.80 -6.75 -13.83
N VAL A 56 -4.07 -7.50 -14.92
CA VAL A 56 -3.06 -7.81 -15.95
C VAL A 56 -2.59 -6.55 -16.68
N GLU A 57 -3.50 -5.64 -17.03
CA GLU A 57 -3.16 -4.39 -17.73
C GLU A 57 -2.31 -3.47 -16.84
N ILE A 58 -2.72 -3.27 -15.58
CA ILE A 58 -2.01 -2.44 -14.60
C ILE A 58 -0.66 -3.05 -14.23
N CYS A 59 -0.58 -4.38 -14.11
CA CYS A 59 0.70 -5.07 -13.88
C CYS A 59 1.72 -4.76 -14.98
N LYS A 60 1.30 -4.85 -16.27
CA LYS A 60 2.18 -4.50 -17.40
C LYS A 60 2.62 -3.04 -17.35
N LEU A 61 1.72 -2.14 -17.01
CA LEU A 61 2.02 -0.72 -16.87
C LEU A 61 3.05 -0.49 -15.74
N CYS A 62 2.84 -1.04 -14.55
CA CYS A 62 3.77 -0.92 -13.43
C CYS A 62 5.16 -1.47 -13.77
N LYS A 63 5.23 -2.62 -14.46
CA LYS A 63 6.49 -3.21 -14.93
C LYS A 63 7.26 -2.28 -15.87
N SER A 64 6.58 -1.52 -16.75
CA SER A 64 7.25 -0.56 -17.65
C SER A 64 7.90 0.62 -16.91
N TYR A 65 7.49 0.89 -15.68
CA TYR A 65 8.06 1.90 -14.79
C TYR A 65 8.98 1.32 -13.71
N ASN A 66 9.19 -0.01 -13.69
CA ASN A 66 9.91 -0.73 -12.61
C ASN A 66 9.34 -0.47 -11.21
N VAL A 67 8.03 -0.32 -11.09
CA VAL A 67 7.30 -0.13 -9.83
C VAL A 67 6.59 -1.44 -9.47
N PRO A 68 6.79 -2.00 -8.27
CA PRO A 68 6.10 -3.20 -7.82
C PRO A 68 4.59 -3.03 -7.81
N PHE A 69 3.90 -4.06 -8.27
CA PHE A 69 2.46 -4.15 -8.35
C PHE A 69 1.90 -5.18 -7.37
N ILE A 70 1.02 -4.74 -6.49
CA ILE A 70 0.39 -5.54 -5.43
C ILE A 70 -1.11 -5.63 -5.70
N VAL A 71 -1.69 -6.81 -5.51
CA VAL A 71 -3.15 -7.01 -5.52
C VAL A 71 -3.67 -7.07 -4.09
N ASN A 72 -4.79 -6.38 -3.83
CA ASN A 72 -5.42 -6.40 -2.51
C ASN A 72 -6.34 -7.61 -2.36
N ASP A 73 -6.23 -8.36 -1.26
CA ASP A 73 -7.04 -9.48 -0.77
C ASP A 73 -7.04 -10.75 -1.65
N ASP A 74 -7.13 -10.63 -2.97
CA ASP A 74 -7.32 -11.78 -3.85
C ASP A 74 -5.99 -12.42 -4.30
N VAL A 75 -5.60 -13.48 -3.60
CA VAL A 75 -4.36 -14.25 -3.87
C VAL A 75 -4.36 -14.88 -5.27
N GLU A 76 -5.52 -15.36 -5.74
CA GLU A 76 -5.63 -16.00 -7.05
C GLU A 76 -5.47 -14.98 -8.20
N ILE A 77 -6.07 -13.79 -8.06
CA ILE A 77 -5.89 -12.68 -9.01
C ILE A 77 -4.42 -12.24 -9.00
N ALA A 78 -3.78 -12.14 -7.82
CA ALA A 78 -2.35 -11.80 -7.73
C ALA A 78 -1.48 -12.79 -8.53
N ILE A 79 -1.71 -14.08 -8.36
CA ILE A 79 -0.97 -15.12 -9.09
C ILE A 79 -1.25 -15.04 -10.60
N LYS A 80 -2.53 -14.99 -11.00
CA LYS A 80 -2.95 -15.05 -12.41
C LYS A 80 -2.55 -13.79 -13.20
N SER A 81 -2.56 -12.62 -12.57
CA SER A 81 -2.14 -11.36 -13.20
C SER A 81 -0.63 -11.22 -13.33
N GLY A 82 0.14 -12.08 -12.64
CA GLY A 82 1.59 -11.96 -12.57
C GLY A 82 2.05 -10.75 -11.74
N ALA A 83 1.26 -10.39 -10.72
CA ALA A 83 1.60 -9.35 -9.76
C ALA A 83 2.89 -9.69 -8.98
N ASP A 84 3.59 -8.66 -8.51
CA ASP A 84 4.78 -8.83 -7.67
C ASP A 84 4.41 -9.23 -6.24
N GLY A 85 3.16 -8.96 -5.81
CA GLY A 85 2.72 -9.30 -4.47
C GLY A 85 1.21 -9.27 -4.26
N VAL A 86 0.83 -9.63 -3.03
CA VAL A 86 -0.54 -9.55 -2.51
C VAL A 86 -0.53 -8.89 -1.13
N HIS A 87 -1.55 -8.12 -0.82
CA HIS A 87 -1.75 -7.52 0.51
C HIS A 87 -3.03 -8.06 1.12
N VAL A 88 -2.96 -8.54 2.37
CA VAL A 88 -4.10 -9.11 3.09
C VAL A 88 -4.34 -8.40 4.43
N GLY A 89 -5.59 -8.30 4.84
CA GLY A 89 -6.02 -7.83 6.15
C GLY A 89 -6.13 -8.96 7.18
N GLN A 90 -6.57 -8.60 8.40
CA GLN A 90 -6.70 -9.54 9.52
C GLN A 90 -7.85 -10.55 9.33
N ASP A 91 -8.90 -10.16 8.60
CA ASP A 91 -10.08 -10.99 8.33
C ASP A 91 -9.95 -11.82 7.05
N ASP A 92 -8.85 -11.63 6.29
CA ASP A 92 -8.58 -12.32 5.04
C ASP A 92 -7.86 -13.67 5.29
N MET A 93 -7.32 -14.24 4.21
CA MET A 93 -6.52 -15.46 4.30
C MET A 93 -5.27 -15.23 5.17
N SER A 94 -5.04 -16.11 6.15
CA SER A 94 -3.87 -15.99 7.03
C SER A 94 -2.56 -15.98 6.25
N VAL A 95 -1.61 -15.14 6.67
CA VAL A 95 -0.33 -14.90 5.98
C VAL A 95 0.44 -16.20 5.72
N GLY A 96 0.48 -17.13 6.68
CA GLY A 96 1.15 -18.42 6.50
C GLY A 96 0.47 -19.32 5.45
N ARG A 97 -0.85 -19.20 5.24
CA ARG A 97 -1.55 -19.87 4.15
C ARG A 97 -1.25 -19.19 2.81
N VAL A 98 -1.23 -17.86 2.77
CA VAL A 98 -0.83 -17.10 1.58
C VAL A 98 0.57 -17.52 1.16
N ARG A 99 1.55 -17.52 2.09
CA ARG A 99 2.94 -17.88 1.80
C ARG A 99 3.07 -19.27 1.19
N ARG A 100 2.30 -20.26 1.68
CA ARG A 100 2.30 -21.61 1.09
C ARG A 100 1.75 -21.65 -0.35
N LEU A 101 0.84 -20.75 -0.70
CA LEU A 101 0.26 -20.67 -2.05
C LEU A 101 1.17 -19.93 -3.03
N VAL A 102 1.79 -18.84 -2.60
CA VAL A 102 2.55 -17.95 -3.50
C VAL A 102 4.06 -18.23 -3.50
N GLY A 103 4.55 -19.06 -2.57
CA GLY A 103 5.99 -19.38 -2.45
C GLY A 103 6.82 -18.18 -1.97
N GLU A 104 8.14 -18.28 -2.09
CA GLU A 104 9.11 -17.31 -1.53
C GLU A 104 9.33 -16.07 -2.42
N ASN A 105 8.83 -16.07 -3.66
CA ASN A 105 9.16 -15.03 -4.65
C ASN A 105 8.13 -13.91 -4.71
N MET A 106 6.92 -14.11 -4.21
CA MET A 106 5.87 -13.10 -4.21
C MET A 106 5.89 -12.32 -2.90
N ILE A 107 5.78 -11.00 -2.98
CA ILE A 107 5.70 -10.09 -1.84
C ILE A 107 4.36 -10.28 -1.11
N ILE A 108 4.39 -10.42 0.20
CA ILE A 108 3.18 -10.46 1.03
C ILE A 108 3.18 -9.26 1.98
N GLY A 109 2.20 -8.38 1.78
CA GLY A 109 1.88 -7.31 2.72
C GLY A 109 0.77 -7.73 3.69
N VAL A 110 0.85 -7.27 4.93
CA VAL A 110 -0.17 -7.53 5.94
C VAL A 110 -0.55 -6.25 6.66
N SER A 111 -1.87 -6.00 6.82
CA SER A 111 -2.35 -4.92 7.68
C SER A 111 -2.15 -5.29 9.16
N ALA A 112 -1.65 -4.35 9.99
CA ALA A 112 -1.50 -4.53 11.42
C ALA A 112 -1.95 -3.28 12.19
N HIS A 113 -2.61 -3.47 13.34
CA HIS A 113 -3.17 -2.42 14.20
C HIS A 113 -2.55 -2.46 15.60
N SER A 114 -1.82 -3.53 15.94
CA SER A 114 -1.14 -3.76 17.21
C SER A 114 0.22 -4.41 17.02
N VAL A 115 1.05 -4.39 18.06
CA VAL A 115 2.36 -5.06 18.08
C VAL A 115 2.19 -6.58 17.93
N ASP A 116 1.18 -7.17 18.55
CA ASP A 116 0.92 -8.62 18.49
C ASP A 116 0.55 -9.06 17.07
N GLU A 117 -0.29 -8.29 16.37
CA GLU A 117 -0.60 -8.53 14.95
C GLU A 117 0.63 -8.41 14.07
N ALA A 118 1.48 -7.41 14.31
CA ALA A 118 2.72 -7.19 13.58
C ALA A 118 3.70 -8.36 13.75
N LEU A 119 3.90 -8.83 14.97
CA LEU A 119 4.76 -9.98 15.27
C LEU A 119 4.21 -11.27 14.66
N THR A 120 2.89 -11.48 14.72
CA THR A 120 2.21 -12.63 14.12
C THR A 120 2.39 -12.61 12.59
N ALA A 121 2.21 -11.46 11.95
CA ALA A 121 2.42 -11.30 10.52
C ALA A 121 3.87 -11.59 10.11
N ALA A 122 4.85 -11.05 10.86
CA ALA A 122 6.27 -11.29 10.62
C ALA A 122 6.62 -12.78 10.74
N ALA A 123 6.18 -13.44 11.82
CA ALA A 123 6.39 -14.88 12.03
C ALA A 123 5.71 -15.74 10.95
N GLY A 124 4.59 -15.26 10.38
CA GLY A 124 3.85 -15.91 9.31
C GLY A 124 4.47 -15.76 7.91
N GLY A 125 5.50 -14.93 7.75
CA GLY A 125 6.22 -14.73 6.49
C GLY A 125 5.74 -13.50 5.69
N ALA A 126 5.24 -12.45 6.34
CA ALA A 126 5.03 -11.16 5.71
C ALA A 126 6.35 -10.52 5.27
N ASP A 127 6.34 -9.77 4.18
CA ASP A 127 7.48 -9.02 3.67
C ASP A 127 7.41 -7.52 4.03
N TYR A 128 6.23 -6.99 4.31
CA TYR A 128 6.02 -5.63 4.83
C TYR A 128 4.69 -5.54 5.59
N LEU A 129 4.56 -4.49 6.40
CA LEU A 129 3.34 -4.19 7.15
C LEU A 129 2.72 -2.87 6.70
N GLY A 130 1.37 -2.86 6.59
CA GLY A 130 0.56 -1.65 6.50
C GLY A 130 -0.04 -1.33 7.87
N VAL A 131 0.34 -0.20 8.49
CA VAL A 131 -0.10 0.17 9.84
C VAL A 131 -1.02 1.39 9.79
N GLY A 132 -2.22 1.26 10.30
CA GLY A 132 -3.22 2.34 10.33
C GLY A 132 -4.59 1.87 10.86
N ALA A 133 -5.63 2.72 10.84
CA ALA A 133 -5.61 4.04 10.19
C ALA A 133 -4.93 5.09 11.08
N MET A 134 -4.01 5.90 10.52
CA MET A 134 -3.27 6.91 11.29
C MET A 134 -4.11 8.16 11.58
N PHE A 135 -5.03 8.48 10.67
CA PHE A 135 -5.96 9.60 10.77
C PHE A 135 -7.33 9.13 10.30
N GLY A 136 -8.41 9.79 10.73
CA GLY A 136 -9.76 9.48 10.25
C GLY A 136 -9.83 9.52 8.72
N SER A 137 -10.44 8.52 8.10
CA SER A 137 -10.51 8.37 6.65
C SER A 137 -11.95 8.25 6.17
N ALA A 138 -12.28 8.96 5.08
CA ALA A 138 -13.56 8.79 4.40
C ALA A 138 -13.66 7.45 3.62
N THR A 139 -12.54 6.78 3.35
CA THR A 139 -12.48 5.57 2.53
C THR A 139 -12.78 4.29 3.34
N LYS A 140 -12.53 4.29 4.66
CA LYS A 140 -12.89 3.22 5.60
C LYS A 140 -13.48 3.87 6.86
N THR A 141 -14.81 3.88 6.97
CA THR A 141 -15.54 4.50 8.09
C THR A 141 -15.43 3.70 9.40
N ASP A 142 -15.08 2.42 9.32
CA ASP A 142 -15.05 1.48 10.45
C ASP A 142 -13.64 1.23 11.00
N ALA A 143 -12.61 1.92 10.47
CA ALA A 143 -11.25 1.72 10.92
C ALA A 143 -10.99 2.43 12.25
N ASN A 144 -10.67 1.67 13.30
CA ASN A 144 -10.13 2.22 14.53
C ASN A 144 -8.84 3.00 14.25
N VAL A 145 -8.72 4.21 14.80
CA VAL A 145 -7.53 5.03 14.65
C VAL A 145 -6.38 4.41 15.47
N THR A 146 -5.31 4.04 14.77
CA THR A 146 -4.07 3.58 15.40
C THR A 146 -3.25 4.77 15.88
N SER A 147 -2.79 4.77 17.12
CA SER A 147 -2.02 5.88 17.66
C SER A 147 -0.63 5.97 17.01
N LYS A 148 -0.06 7.18 16.99
CA LYS A 148 1.32 7.39 16.51
C LYS A 148 2.35 6.67 17.38
N ASP A 149 2.05 6.42 18.65
CA ASP A 149 2.91 5.67 19.56
C ASP A 149 2.83 4.18 19.27
N THR A 150 1.65 3.64 18.99
CA THR A 150 1.48 2.26 18.49
C THR A 150 2.25 2.03 17.19
N LEU A 151 2.20 2.97 16.23
CA LEU A 151 3.03 2.89 15.02
C LEU A 151 4.52 2.77 15.37
N LYS A 152 5.00 3.60 16.29
CA LYS A 152 6.41 3.60 16.73
C LYS A 152 6.79 2.30 17.42
N GLU A 153 5.91 1.74 18.25
CA GLU A 153 6.12 0.45 18.92
C GLU A 153 6.19 -0.69 17.91
N ILE A 154 5.28 -0.74 16.92
CA ILE A 154 5.31 -1.72 15.82
C ILE A 154 6.65 -1.61 15.05
N CYS A 155 7.05 -0.40 14.64
CA CYS A 155 8.30 -0.20 13.89
C CYS A 155 9.56 -0.64 14.68
N ARG A 156 9.50 -0.68 16.03
CA ARG A 156 10.58 -1.18 16.87
C ARG A 156 10.55 -2.68 17.09
N ALA A 157 9.37 -3.28 16.99
CA ALA A 157 9.15 -4.69 17.28
C ALA A 157 9.50 -5.61 16.10
N VAL A 158 9.55 -5.08 14.87
CA VAL A 158 9.79 -5.88 13.66
C VAL A 158 10.91 -5.28 12.81
N ASP A 159 11.63 -6.16 12.09
CA ASP A 159 12.66 -5.75 11.11
C ASP A 159 12.10 -5.56 9.69
N LEU A 160 10.78 -5.76 9.51
CA LEU A 160 10.11 -5.59 8.22
C LEU A 160 9.90 -4.12 7.89
N PRO A 161 9.88 -3.74 6.59
CA PRO A 161 9.41 -2.43 6.17
C PRO A 161 7.99 -2.15 6.68
N VAL A 162 7.77 -0.96 7.24
CA VAL A 162 6.47 -0.51 7.76
C VAL A 162 5.98 0.70 7.00
N VAL A 163 4.76 0.62 6.48
CA VAL A 163 4.07 1.69 5.76
C VAL A 163 2.90 2.20 6.60
N ALA A 164 2.90 3.48 6.93
CA ALA A 164 1.76 4.10 7.59
C ALA A 164 0.63 4.37 6.58
N ILE A 165 -0.62 4.08 6.94
CA ILE A 165 -1.79 4.24 6.07
C ILE A 165 -2.99 4.84 6.83
N GLY A 166 -3.93 5.44 6.08
CA GLY A 166 -5.23 5.91 6.56
C GLY A 166 -5.25 7.41 6.85
N GLY A 167 -5.99 8.15 6.02
CA GLY A 167 -6.22 9.59 6.15
C GLY A 167 -4.99 10.48 5.98
N ILE A 168 -3.86 9.93 5.52
CA ILE A 168 -2.62 10.67 5.32
C ILE A 168 -2.72 11.53 4.06
N ASN A 169 -2.26 12.77 4.15
CA ASN A 169 -2.20 13.75 3.07
C ASN A 169 -1.08 14.77 3.32
N LYS A 170 -0.90 15.73 2.41
CA LYS A 170 0.17 16.76 2.50
C LYS A 170 0.11 17.63 3.75
N SER A 171 -1.05 17.79 4.39
CA SER A 171 -1.19 18.65 5.58
C SER A 171 -0.81 17.94 6.90
N ASN A 172 -0.80 16.61 6.92
CA ASN A 172 -0.61 15.84 8.15
C ASN A 172 0.56 14.84 8.12
N ILE A 173 1.10 14.50 6.95
CA ILE A 173 2.17 13.51 6.80
C ILE A 173 3.39 13.77 7.69
N LEU A 174 3.82 15.03 7.85
CA LEU A 174 4.96 15.39 8.69
C LEU A 174 4.72 15.19 10.19
N GLN A 175 3.46 15.00 10.62
CA GLN A 175 3.16 14.61 12.00
C GLN A 175 3.59 13.18 12.34
N LEU A 176 3.96 12.38 11.34
CA LEU A 176 4.47 11.00 11.50
C LEU A 176 6.01 10.95 11.56
N THR A 177 6.69 12.09 11.46
CA THR A 177 8.15 12.17 11.54
C THR A 177 8.68 11.58 12.84
N GLY A 178 9.76 10.78 12.76
CA GLY A 178 10.40 10.15 13.93
C GLY A 178 9.64 8.95 14.49
N ARG A 179 8.63 8.41 13.79
CA ARG A 179 7.88 7.22 14.24
C ARG A 179 8.49 5.90 13.77
N GLY A 180 9.49 5.94 12.87
CA GLY A 180 10.25 4.75 12.45
C GLY A 180 9.69 4.04 11.21
N MET A 181 8.60 4.54 10.62
CA MET A 181 8.06 4.01 9.37
C MET A 181 9.03 4.19 8.20
N ASP A 182 8.92 3.34 7.19
CA ASP A 182 9.75 3.38 5.98
C ASP A 182 9.03 4.06 4.79
N GLY A 183 7.73 4.37 4.95
CA GLY A 183 6.94 5.08 3.95
C GLY A 183 5.50 5.28 4.36
N VAL A 184 4.71 5.77 3.40
CA VAL A 184 3.29 6.05 3.57
C VAL A 184 2.47 5.49 2.41
N ALA A 185 1.30 4.93 2.71
CA ALA A 185 0.31 4.52 1.72
C ALA A 185 -0.86 5.52 1.68
N MET A 186 -1.27 5.88 0.48
CA MET A 186 -2.30 6.89 0.25
C MET A 186 -3.30 6.44 -0.81
N VAL A 187 -4.56 6.80 -0.61
CA VAL A 187 -5.68 6.57 -1.54
C VAL A 187 -6.13 7.92 -2.10
N SER A 188 -7.05 8.59 -1.42
CA SER A 188 -7.66 9.85 -1.88
C SER A 188 -6.67 10.99 -2.03
N ALA A 189 -5.63 11.07 -1.22
CA ALA A 189 -4.60 12.10 -1.36
C ALA A 189 -3.89 12.07 -2.72
N ILE A 190 -3.87 10.92 -3.39
CA ILE A 190 -3.34 10.72 -4.73
C ILE A 190 -4.47 10.80 -5.76
N PHE A 191 -5.47 9.91 -5.66
CA PHE A 191 -6.43 9.68 -6.74
C PHE A 191 -7.59 10.68 -6.79
N ALA A 192 -7.81 11.49 -5.74
CA ALA A 192 -8.75 12.61 -5.77
C ALA A 192 -8.11 13.93 -6.26
N ALA A 193 -6.81 13.96 -6.56
CA ALA A 193 -6.14 15.15 -7.03
C ALA A 193 -6.48 15.43 -8.51
N GLU A 194 -6.65 16.70 -8.89
CA GLU A 194 -6.84 17.12 -10.27
C GLU A 194 -5.60 16.83 -11.14
N ASP A 195 -4.41 17.10 -10.59
CA ASP A 195 -3.09 16.82 -11.18
C ASP A 195 -2.37 15.75 -10.32
N ILE A 196 -2.67 14.48 -10.63
CA ILE A 196 -2.13 13.32 -9.90
C ILE A 196 -0.61 13.26 -10.00
N GLU A 197 -0.04 13.56 -11.17
CA GLU A 197 1.41 13.52 -11.36
C GLU A 197 2.13 14.53 -10.46
N ASN A 198 1.68 15.77 -10.44
CA ASN A 198 2.28 16.81 -9.61
C ASN A 198 2.06 16.54 -8.11
N GLU A 199 0.86 16.10 -7.72
CA GLU A 199 0.58 15.76 -6.31
C GLU A 199 1.49 14.62 -5.82
N CYS A 200 1.72 13.59 -6.64
CA CYS A 200 2.65 12.51 -6.29
C CYS A 200 4.10 13.02 -6.12
N LYS A 201 4.57 13.96 -6.95
CA LYS A 201 5.90 14.58 -6.77
C LYS A 201 6.03 15.28 -5.42
N ILE A 202 5.00 16.04 -5.03
CA ILE A 202 4.92 16.73 -3.72
C ILE A 202 4.91 15.69 -2.58
N LEU A 203 4.00 14.73 -2.65
CA LEU A 203 3.84 13.69 -1.63
C LEU A 203 5.10 12.85 -1.47
N ARG A 204 5.82 12.53 -2.56
CA ARG A 204 7.10 11.82 -2.50
C ARG A 204 8.16 12.60 -1.74
N SER A 205 8.25 13.92 -1.97
CA SER A 205 9.16 14.79 -1.23
C SER A 205 8.86 14.81 0.27
N LEU A 206 7.58 14.98 0.60
CA LEU A 206 7.11 14.98 2.00
C LEU A 206 7.32 13.61 2.67
N SER A 207 7.10 12.49 1.94
CA SER A 207 7.37 11.14 2.45
C SER A 207 8.84 10.98 2.83
N ARG A 208 9.77 11.44 1.98
CA ARG A 208 11.20 11.44 2.29
C ARG A 208 11.54 12.25 3.55
N GLN A 209 10.90 13.41 3.72
CA GLN A 209 11.11 14.23 4.91
C GLN A 209 10.59 13.52 6.16
N ALA A 210 9.39 12.93 6.10
CA ALA A 210 8.77 12.23 7.22
C ALA A 210 9.58 10.99 7.65
N VAL A 211 10.12 10.22 6.68
CA VAL A 211 10.92 9.01 6.95
C VAL A 211 12.33 9.35 7.45
N ASN A 212 12.99 10.36 6.89
CA ASN A 212 14.36 10.74 7.22
C ASN A 212 14.48 11.73 8.37
N GLY A 213 13.41 12.39 8.75
CA GLY A 213 13.38 13.31 9.89
C GLY A 213 13.50 12.54 11.20
N LYS A 214 14.73 12.48 11.73
CA LYS A 214 15.06 11.89 13.04
C LYS A 214 15.00 12.93 14.13
#